data_5f9c2857cb64401737a95d4f76a6af5d
#
_entry.id   5f9c2857cb64401737a95d4f76a6af5d
#
_cell.length_a   1.000
_cell.length_b   1.000
_cell.length_c   1.000
_cell.angle_alpha   90.00
_cell.angle_beta   90.00
_cell.angle_gamma   90.00
#
_symmetry.space_group_name_H-M   'P 1'
#
loop_
_entity.id
_entity.type
_entity.pdbx_description
1 polymer ?
#
loop_
_entity_poly.entity_id
_entity_poly.type
_entity_poly.pdbx_seq_one_letter_code
_entity_poly.pdbx_strand_id
1 'polypeptide(L)'
;QHPIPVLLELGGNDAMLVFADAQLERAVNGLLYGAFSNSGQVCVSVERCLVEASIHDDFVARLQAAIAQLNVGHGAIGDLGAITTDAQLQRIREHYDDALAKGAKASAPLTIDGRYCYPVLLTNITPEMRVWREETFGPLLPIMRFSTEQHALEIANNCEFGLNASVWS
;
A
#
# COMPACT_ATOMS: atom_id res chain seq x y z
N GLN A 1 18.95 38.97 -7.92
CA GLN A 1 17.94 37.96 -7.64
C GLN A 1 17.89 37.78 -6.13
N HIS A 2 16.73 37.91 -5.53
CA HIS A 2 16.54 37.59 -4.11
C HIS A 2 15.96 36.17 -3.96
N PRO A 3 16.46 35.36 -3.01
CA PRO A 3 15.83 34.08 -2.72
C PRO A 3 14.42 34.29 -2.19
N ILE A 4 13.48 33.49 -2.69
CA ILE A 4 12.09 33.48 -2.21
C ILE A 4 11.87 32.21 -1.39
N PRO A 5 11.11 32.25 -0.29
CA PRO A 5 10.73 31.05 0.44
C PRO A 5 9.91 30.11 -0.46
N VAL A 6 10.23 28.82 -0.41
CA VAL A 6 9.49 27.77 -1.12
C VAL A 6 9.09 26.72 -0.11
N LEU A 7 7.81 26.35 -0.11
CA LEU A 7 7.28 25.18 0.58
C LEU A 7 6.92 24.13 -0.47
N LEU A 8 7.44 22.91 -0.28
CA LEU A 8 7.17 21.77 -1.17
C LEU A 8 6.45 20.69 -0.40
N GLU A 9 5.31 20.25 -0.92
CA GLU A 9 4.58 19.07 -0.48
C GLU A 9 4.64 18.04 -1.61
N LEU A 10 5.34 16.93 -1.37
CA LEU A 10 5.67 15.93 -2.39
C LEU A 10 5.14 14.57 -1.96
N GLY A 11 4.94 13.68 -2.95
CA GLY A 11 4.47 12.32 -2.74
C GLY A 11 5.58 11.32 -2.40
N GLY A 12 5.15 10.11 -2.10
CA GLY A 12 5.98 8.94 -1.84
C GLY A 12 5.41 7.68 -2.50
N ASN A 13 6.13 6.60 -2.39
CA ASN A 13 5.70 5.25 -2.74
C ASN A 13 6.49 4.27 -1.87
N ASP A 14 6.23 4.36 -0.56
CA ASP A 14 7.08 3.80 0.48
C ASP A 14 7.04 2.29 0.52
N ALA A 15 8.21 1.68 0.72
CA ALA A 15 8.35 0.25 0.78
C ALA A 15 8.44 -0.26 2.24
N MET A 16 7.69 -1.31 2.56
CA MET A 16 7.85 -2.09 3.77
C MET A 16 8.39 -3.47 3.42
N LEU A 17 9.54 -3.84 4.00
CA LEU A 17 10.19 -5.14 3.81
C LEU A 17 9.97 -6.01 5.04
N VAL A 18 9.48 -7.23 4.86
CA VAL A 18 9.19 -8.19 5.94
C VAL A 18 9.99 -9.45 5.72
N PHE A 19 10.96 -9.71 6.60
CA PHE A 19 11.81 -10.89 6.59
C PHE A 19 11.24 -12.03 7.43
N ALA A 20 11.75 -13.24 7.23
CA ALA A 20 11.22 -14.45 7.85
C ALA A 20 11.33 -14.48 9.39
N ASP A 21 12.29 -13.76 9.95
CA ASP A 21 12.53 -13.65 11.39
C ASP A 21 11.71 -12.54 12.07
N ALA A 22 10.91 -11.79 11.30
CA ALA A 22 10.01 -10.78 11.83
C ALA A 22 8.93 -11.38 12.73
N GLN A 23 8.52 -10.64 13.74
CA GLN A 23 7.31 -10.94 14.51
C GLN A 23 6.07 -10.65 13.65
N LEU A 24 5.53 -11.68 12.97
CA LEU A 24 4.50 -11.52 11.92
C LEU A 24 3.28 -10.71 12.37
N GLU A 25 2.78 -10.96 13.59
CA GLU A 25 1.61 -10.25 14.10
C GLU A 25 1.88 -8.74 14.23
N ARG A 26 3.07 -8.38 14.72
CA ARG A 26 3.48 -6.97 14.81
C ARG A 26 3.67 -6.35 13.42
N ALA A 27 4.27 -7.10 12.49
CA ALA A 27 4.47 -6.64 11.12
C ALA A 27 3.13 -6.43 10.40
N VAL A 28 2.15 -7.34 10.57
CA VAL A 28 0.78 -7.18 10.05
C VAL A 28 0.12 -5.91 10.61
N ASN A 29 0.17 -5.70 11.93
CA ASN A 29 -0.40 -4.51 12.56
C ASN A 29 0.31 -3.23 12.11
N GLY A 30 1.64 -3.26 11.97
CA GLY A 30 2.42 -2.15 11.43
C GLY A 30 2.05 -1.81 10.00
N LEU A 31 1.84 -2.84 9.16
CA LEU A 31 1.42 -2.66 7.78
C LEU A 31 -0.01 -2.11 7.67
N LEU A 32 -0.94 -2.60 8.49
CA LEU A 32 -2.30 -2.06 8.54
C LEU A 32 -2.29 -0.56 8.86
N TYR A 33 -1.56 -0.18 9.90
CA TYR A 33 -1.41 1.22 10.26
C TYR A 33 -0.73 2.02 9.15
N GLY A 34 0.41 1.54 8.64
CA GLY A 34 1.20 2.23 7.64
C GLY A 34 0.50 2.41 6.30
N ALA A 35 -0.30 1.42 5.87
CA ALA A 35 -0.96 1.45 4.57
C ALA A 35 -2.36 2.09 4.60
N PHE A 36 -3.08 2.02 5.73
CA PHE A 36 -4.50 2.39 5.77
C PHE A 36 -4.82 3.57 6.68
N SER A 37 -3.86 4.12 7.43
CA SER A 37 -4.06 5.38 8.15
C SER A 37 -4.54 6.47 7.20
N ASN A 38 -5.57 7.22 7.61
CA ASN A 38 -6.21 8.23 6.77
C ASN A 38 -6.64 7.69 5.38
N SER A 39 -7.01 6.40 5.31
CA SER A 39 -7.39 5.70 4.07
C SER A 39 -6.26 5.65 3.02
N GLY A 40 -5.00 5.57 3.46
CA GLY A 40 -3.81 5.59 2.61
C GLY A 40 -3.48 6.97 2.02
N GLN A 41 -4.15 8.03 2.44
CA GLN A 41 -3.92 9.39 1.95
C GLN A 41 -2.85 10.11 2.79
N VAL A 42 -1.65 9.54 2.83
CA VAL A 42 -0.49 10.05 3.56
C VAL A 42 0.75 9.87 2.69
N CYS A 43 1.59 10.89 2.57
CA CYS A 43 2.80 10.85 1.73
C CYS A 43 3.79 9.75 2.15
N VAL A 44 3.80 9.34 3.42
CA VAL A 44 4.60 8.23 3.96
C VAL A 44 3.76 6.94 4.13
N SER A 45 2.64 6.81 3.43
CA SER A 45 1.86 5.57 3.41
C SER A 45 2.69 4.44 2.82
N VAL A 46 2.58 3.25 3.41
CA VAL A 46 3.16 2.04 2.80
C VAL A 46 2.33 1.68 1.57
N GLU A 47 2.87 1.95 0.40
CA GLU A 47 2.24 1.64 -0.88
C GLU A 47 2.81 0.40 -1.56
N ARG A 48 3.94 -0.13 -1.05
CA ARG A 48 4.59 -1.34 -1.56
C ARG A 48 5.03 -2.23 -0.41
N CYS A 49 4.43 -3.41 -0.28
CA CYS A 49 4.87 -4.40 0.69
C CYS A 49 5.67 -5.50 0.00
N LEU A 50 6.90 -5.75 0.50
CA LEU A 50 7.76 -6.84 0.07
C LEU A 50 7.85 -7.86 1.20
N VAL A 51 7.54 -9.12 0.91
CA VAL A 51 7.52 -10.19 1.91
C VAL A 51 8.41 -11.33 1.45
N GLU A 52 9.27 -11.83 2.37
CA GLU A 52 10.11 -12.98 2.08
C GLU A 52 9.28 -14.20 1.69
N ALA A 53 9.73 -14.92 0.66
CA ALA A 53 8.95 -15.97 0.01
C ALA A 53 8.52 -17.08 0.98
N SER A 54 9.35 -17.38 1.98
CA SER A 54 9.11 -18.44 2.98
C SER A 54 7.89 -18.18 3.87
N ILE A 55 7.56 -16.92 4.14
CA ILE A 55 6.47 -16.50 5.04
C ILE A 55 5.32 -15.81 4.30
N HIS A 56 5.46 -15.57 3.01
CA HIS A 56 4.53 -14.74 2.23
C HIS A 56 3.08 -15.19 2.37
N ASP A 57 2.78 -16.47 2.20
CA ASP A 57 1.38 -16.93 2.16
C ASP A 57 0.71 -16.86 3.54
N ASP A 58 1.46 -17.16 4.62
CA ASP A 58 0.97 -16.96 6.00
C ASP A 58 0.76 -15.48 6.31
N PHE A 59 1.70 -14.62 5.91
CA PHE A 59 1.59 -13.17 6.08
C PHE A 59 0.37 -12.60 5.35
N VAL A 60 0.17 -12.98 4.08
CA VAL A 60 -0.99 -12.56 3.27
C VAL A 60 -2.30 -13.02 3.91
N ALA A 61 -2.39 -14.26 4.40
CA ALA A 61 -3.60 -14.78 5.04
C ALA A 61 -3.95 -13.98 6.32
N ARG A 62 -2.95 -13.71 7.17
CA ARG A 62 -3.12 -12.88 8.38
C ARG A 62 -3.55 -11.47 8.05
N LEU A 63 -2.92 -10.87 7.06
CA LEU A 63 -3.23 -9.52 6.63
C LEU A 63 -4.65 -9.41 6.06
N GLN A 64 -5.08 -10.38 5.25
CA GLN A 64 -6.46 -10.43 4.74
C GLN A 64 -7.48 -10.54 5.88
N ALA A 65 -7.21 -11.40 6.88
CA ALA A 65 -8.08 -11.53 8.04
C ALA A 65 -8.16 -10.22 8.85
N ALA A 66 -7.05 -9.50 8.98
CA ALA A 66 -6.99 -8.24 9.70
C ALA A 66 -7.67 -7.10 8.91
N ILE A 67 -7.48 -7.02 7.60
CA ILE A 67 -8.18 -6.06 6.73
C ILE A 67 -9.71 -6.24 6.79
N ALA A 68 -10.18 -7.49 6.87
CA ALA A 68 -11.62 -7.79 6.97
C ALA A 68 -12.27 -7.29 8.27
N GLN A 69 -11.49 -6.90 9.29
CA GLN A 69 -11.99 -6.32 10.53
C GLN A 69 -12.04 -4.78 10.49
N LEU A 70 -11.45 -4.16 9.47
CA LEU A 70 -11.45 -2.70 9.35
C LEU A 70 -12.84 -2.18 8.97
N ASN A 71 -13.27 -1.16 9.69
CA ASN A 71 -14.54 -0.49 9.45
C ASN A 71 -14.32 0.73 8.54
N VAL A 72 -15.06 0.80 7.45
CA VAL A 72 -15.09 1.96 6.56
C VAL A 72 -16.33 2.78 6.88
N GLY A 73 -16.17 4.06 7.24
CA GLY A 73 -17.36 4.83 7.61
C GLY A 73 -17.08 6.23 8.16
N HIS A 74 -18.17 6.88 8.61
CA HIS A 74 -18.17 8.25 9.08
C HIS A 74 -17.70 8.41 10.53
N GLY A 75 -16.91 9.46 10.77
CA GLY A 75 -16.59 9.95 12.10
C GLY A 75 -15.72 8.99 12.92
N ALA A 76 -15.94 8.96 14.23
CA ALA A 76 -15.14 8.17 15.18
C ALA A 76 -15.40 6.65 15.15
N ILE A 77 -16.30 6.16 14.27
CA ILE A 77 -16.70 4.74 14.20
C ILE A 77 -15.92 4.01 13.10
N GLY A 78 -15.37 4.72 12.10
CA GLY A 78 -14.63 4.12 11.00
C GLY A 78 -13.12 4.16 11.22
N ASP A 79 -12.45 3.05 10.89
CA ASP A 79 -10.98 3.01 10.82
C ASP A 79 -10.49 3.73 9.55
N LEU A 80 -11.27 3.66 8.45
CA LEU A 80 -11.03 4.34 7.20
C LEU A 80 -12.12 5.39 6.95
N GLY A 81 -11.69 6.61 6.65
CA GLY A 81 -12.55 7.74 6.27
C GLY A 81 -12.75 7.87 4.76
N ALA A 82 -13.32 9.00 4.37
CA ALA A 82 -13.59 9.30 2.96
C ALA A 82 -12.32 9.68 2.19
N ILE A 83 -12.29 9.35 0.91
CA ILE A 83 -11.30 9.87 -0.05
C ILE A 83 -11.61 11.33 -0.36
N THR A 84 -10.60 12.17 -0.35
CA THR A 84 -10.74 13.63 -0.33
C THR A 84 -11.34 14.18 -1.64
N THR A 85 -10.97 13.63 -2.81
CA THR A 85 -11.42 14.15 -4.11
C THR A 85 -11.90 13.04 -5.04
N ASP A 86 -12.76 13.41 -5.99
CA ASP A 86 -13.23 12.47 -7.02
C ASP A 86 -12.10 12.07 -7.98
N ALA A 87 -11.17 12.97 -8.24
CA ALA A 87 -9.98 12.68 -9.04
C ALA A 87 -9.12 11.59 -8.38
N GLN A 88 -9.03 11.60 -7.05
CA GLN A 88 -8.31 10.56 -6.31
C GLN A 88 -9.03 9.22 -6.35
N LEU A 89 -10.37 9.20 -6.23
CA LEU A 89 -11.16 7.98 -6.44
C LEU A 89 -10.95 7.39 -7.84
N GLN A 90 -10.88 8.25 -8.85
CA GLN A 90 -10.63 7.82 -10.22
C GLN A 90 -9.25 7.19 -10.37
N ARG A 91 -8.20 7.79 -9.78
CA ARG A 91 -6.84 7.22 -9.75
C ARG A 91 -6.82 5.84 -9.10
N ILE A 92 -7.49 5.66 -7.96
CA ILE A 92 -7.60 4.36 -7.28
C ILE A 92 -8.24 3.32 -8.21
N ARG A 93 -9.34 3.66 -8.91
CA ARG A 93 -9.98 2.77 -9.88
C ARG A 93 -9.02 2.38 -11.01
N GLU A 94 -8.34 3.36 -11.60
CA GLU A 94 -7.39 3.14 -12.70
C GLU A 94 -6.24 2.22 -12.29
N HIS A 95 -5.69 2.40 -11.07
CA HIS A 95 -4.62 1.54 -10.56
C HIS A 95 -5.11 0.12 -10.29
N TYR A 96 -6.31 -0.02 -9.73
CA TYR A 96 -6.94 -1.32 -9.52
C TYR A 96 -7.20 -2.06 -10.84
N ASP A 97 -7.81 -1.39 -11.81
CA ASP A 97 -8.16 -1.96 -13.11
C ASP A 97 -6.89 -2.34 -13.91
N ASP A 98 -5.86 -1.49 -13.91
CA ASP A 98 -4.56 -1.78 -14.52
C ASP A 98 -3.92 -3.02 -13.89
N ALA A 99 -3.95 -3.13 -12.55
CA ALA A 99 -3.38 -4.28 -11.85
C ALA A 99 -4.10 -5.58 -12.24
N LEU A 100 -5.44 -5.60 -12.25
CA LEU A 100 -6.21 -6.77 -12.63
C LEU A 100 -6.01 -7.14 -14.11
N ALA A 101 -5.97 -6.15 -15.01
CA ALA A 101 -5.72 -6.39 -16.44
C ALA A 101 -4.35 -7.01 -16.69
N LYS A 102 -3.37 -6.73 -15.81
CA LYS A 102 -2.00 -7.31 -15.86
C LYS A 102 -1.83 -8.58 -15.02
N GLY A 103 -2.92 -9.13 -14.48
CA GLY A 103 -2.92 -10.43 -13.81
C GLY A 103 -2.76 -10.41 -12.29
N ALA A 104 -2.87 -9.26 -11.65
CA ALA A 104 -2.96 -9.20 -10.19
C ALA A 104 -4.22 -9.91 -9.68
N LYS A 105 -4.16 -10.39 -8.44
CA LYS A 105 -5.29 -10.99 -7.74
C LYS A 105 -5.69 -10.07 -6.59
N ALA A 106 -6.94 -9.65 -6.57
CA ALA A 106 -7.50 -8.85 -5.48
C ALA A 106 -8.11 -9.74 -4.40
N SER A 107 -7.96 -9.33 -3.13
CA SER A 107 -8.59 -9.99 -1.98
C SER A 107 -10.11 -9.86 -1.97
N ALA A 108 -10.63 -8.79 -2.57
CA ALA A 108 -12.05 -8.51 -2.77
C ALA A 108 -12.25 -7.59 -3.99
N PRO A 109 -13.44 -7.53 -4.57
CA PRO A 109 -13.76 -6.52 -5.57
C PRO A 109 -13.61 -5.10 -4.98
N LEU A 110 -13.11 -4.16 -5.79
CA LEU A 110 -13.03 -2.77 -5.36
C LEU A 110 -14.45 -2.22 -5.11
N THR A 111 -14.73 -1.89 -3.89
CA THR A 111 -16.01 -1.33 -3.45
C THR A 111 -15.83 0.13 -3.07
N ILE A 112 -16.65 1.00 -3.65
CA ILE A 112 -16.67 2.43 -3.34
C ILE A 112 -18.12 2.84 -3.13
N ASP A 113 -18.42 3.35 -1.95
CA ASP A 113 -19.74 3.91 -1.58
C ASP A 113 -19.59 5.42 -1.35
N GLY A 114 -20.10 6.22 -2.27
CA GLY A 114 -19.84 7.65 -2.30
C GLY A 114 -18.34 7.93 -2.37
N ARG A 115 -17.76 8.44 -1.29
CA ARG A 115 -16.29 8.68 -1.17
C ARG A 115 -15.58 7.68 -0.27
N TYR A 116 -16.28 6.68 0.23
CA TYR A 116 -15.71 5.64 1.07
C TYR A 116 -15.19 4.50 0.20
N CYS A 117 -13.88 4.35 0.15
CA CYS A 117 -13.20 3.29 -0.60
C CYS A 117 -12.76 2.19 0.38
N TYR A 118 -13.21 0.97 0.14
CA TYR A 118 -12.88 -0.19 0.95
C TYR A 118 -11.46 -0.68 0.63
N PRO A 119 -10.67 -1.09 1.65
CA PRO A 119 -9.30 -1.52 1.45
C PRO A 119 -9.22 -2.82 0.64
N VAL A 120 -8.28 -2.87 -0.29
CA VAL A 120 -8.03 -4.04 -1.12
C VAL A 120 -6.56 -4.41 -1.10
N LEU A 121 -6.28 -5.67 -0.76
CA LEU A 121 -4.97 -6.28 -0.90
C LEU A 121 -4.83 -6.84 -2.32
N LEU A 122 -3.71 -6.53 -2.97
CA LEU A 122 -3.37 -7.02 -4.30
C LEU A 122 -2.13 -7.92 -4.23
N THR A 123 -2.25 -9.13 -4.77
CA THR A 123 -1.16 -10.10 -4.89
C THR A 123 -0.87 -10.41 -6.34
N ASN A 124 0.16 -11.22 -6.61
CA ASN A 124 0.63 -11.50 -7.97
C ASN A 124 1.02 -10.21 -8.73
N ILE A 125 1.68 -9.32 -8.02
CA ILE A 125 2.10 -8.00 -8.51
C ILE A 125 3.36 -8.14 -9.38
N THR A 126 3.41 -7.32 -10.42
CA THR A 126 4.61 -7.15 -11.24
C THR A 126 5.05 -5.68 -11.29
N PRO A 127 6.35 -5.42 -11.59
CA PRO A 127 6.87 -4.05 -11.64
C PRO A 127 6.22 -3.15 -12.71
N GLU A 128 5.52 -3.72 -13.70
CA GLU A 128 4.85 -2.98 -14.78
C GLU A 128 3.47 -2.45 -14.40
N MET A 129 2.94 -2.85 -13.25
CA MET A 129 1.64 -2.40 -12.75
C MET A 129 1.73 -0.98 -12.20
N ARG A 130 0.74 -0.14 -12.52
CA ARG A 130 0.70 1.26 -12.05
C ARG A 130 0.68 1.33 -10.53
N VAL A 131 -0.09 0.49 -9.87
CA VAL A 131 -0.18 0.41 -8.40
C VAL A 131 1.17 0.15 -7.72
N TRP A 132 2.18 -0.38 -8.45
CA TRP A 132 3.52 -0.61 -7.96
C TRP A 132 4.48 0.55 -8.23
N ARG A 133 4.29 1.24 -9.34
CA ARG A 133 5.21 2.28 -9.84
C ARG A 133 4.81 3.69 -9.47
N GLU A 134 3.51 3.95 -9.37
CA GLU A 134 2.94 5.27 -9.15
C GLU A 134 2.37 5.35 -7.73
N GLU A 135 2.42 6.52 -7.12
CA GLU A 135 1.74 6.78 -5.86
C GLU A 135 0.21 6.64 -6.05
N THR A 136 -0.39 5.71 -5.31
CA THR A 136 -1.86 5.51 -5.34
C THR A 136 -2.58 6.52 -4.47
N PHE A 137 -2.03 6.85 -3.29
CA PHE A 137 -2.64 7.73 -2.30
C PHE A 137 -4.06 7.30 -1.92
N GLY A 138 -4.22 6.01 -1.64
CA GLY A 138 -5.50 5.37 -1.37
C GLY A 138 -5.37 3.96 -0.83
N PRO A 139 -6.47 3.28 -0.46
CA PRO A 139 -6.43 2.02 0.27
C PRO A 139 -6.25 0.79 -0.65
N LEU A 140 -5.34 0.85 -1.60
CA LEU A 140 -4.86 -0.32 -2.36
C LEU A 140 -3.46 -0.70 -1.86
N LEU A 141 -3.29 -1.96 -1.47
CA LEU A 141 -2.02 -2.45 -0.94
C LEU A 141 -1.47 -3.60 -1.80
N PRO A 142 -0.51 -3.32 -2.69
CA PRO A 142 0.18 -4.36 -3.45
C PRO A 142 1.24 -5.06 -2.59
N ILE A 143 1.30 -6.39 -2.70
CA ILE A 143 2.31 -7.23 -2.06
C ILE A 143 3.08 -8.01 -3.12
N MET A 144 4.42 -7.98 -3.00
CA MET A 144 5.33 -8.74 -3.83
C MET A 144 6.25 -9.63 -2.98
N ARG A 145 6.63 -10.80 -3.52
CA ARG A 145 7.60 -11.70 -2.89
C ARG A 145 9.02 -11.30 -3.22
N PHE A 146 9.92 -11.52 -2.28
CA PHE A 146 11.35 -11.55 -2.55
C PHE A 146 11.99 -12.84 -2.02
N SER A 147 13.14 -13.22 -2.56
CA SER A 147 13.83 -14.46 -2.22
C SER A 147 15.12 -14.26 -1.42
N THR A 148 15.74 -13.09 -1.53
CA THR A 148 17.00 -12.73 -0.83
C THR A 148 16.96 -11.28 -0.43
N GLU A 149 17.74 -10.88 0.56
CA GLU A 149 17.91 -9.49 0.97
C GLU A 149 18.30 -8.60 -0.21
N GLN A 150 19.26 -9.03 -1.01
CA GLN A 150 19.70 -8.30 -2.22
C GLN A 150 18.53 -8.06 -3.19
N HIS A 151 17.71 -9.09 -3.42
CA HIS A 151 16.52 -8.98 -4.28
C HIS A 151 15.49 -8.01 -3.69
N ALA A 152 15.28 -8.03 -2.36
CA ALA A 152 14.38 -7.07 -1.71
C ALA A 152 14.85 -5.62 -1.91
N LEU A 153 16.15 -5.37 -1.74
CA LEU A 153 16.76 -4.05 -1.93
C LEU A 153 16.66 -3.57 -3.39
N GLU A 154 16.89 -4.46 -4.34
CA GLU A 154 16.76 -4.15 -5.78
C GLU A 154 15.33 -3.74 -6.12
N ILE A 155 14.32 -4.49 -5.65
CA ILE A 155 12.91 -4.17 -5.87
C ILE A 155 12.53 -2.86 -5.18
N ALA A 156 12.92 -2.67 -3.91
CA ALA A 156 12.57 -1.49 -3.13
C ALA A 156 13.15 -0.21 -3.76
N ASN A 157 14.40 -0.26 -4.24
CA ASN A 157 15.09 0.88 -4.84
C ASN A 157 14.74 1.12 -6.31
N ASN A 158 14.05 0.20 -6.99
CA ASN A 158 13.58 0.42 -8.35
C ASN A 158 12.30 1.29 -8.34
N CYS A 159 12.45 2.53 -7.92
CA CYS A 159 11.39 3.49 -7.69
C CYS A 159 11.91 4.91 -7.89
N GLU A 160 11.08 5.80 -8.43
CA GLU A 160 11.40 7.21 -8.63
C GLU A 160 11.20 8.05 -7.35
N PHE A 161 10.57 7.47 -6.32
CA PHE A 161 10.32 8.10 -5.02
C PHE A 161 11.41 7.71 -4.01
N GLY A 162 11.57 8.52 -2.96
CA GLY A 162 12.58 8.27 -1.93
C GLY A 162 12.25 9.02 -0.64
N LEU A 163 11.05 8.79 -0.08
CA LEU A 163 10.60 9.49 1.11
C LEU A 163 10.83 8.70 2.39
N ASN A 164 10.31 7.47 2.45
CA ASN A 164 10.42 6.61 3.63
C ASN A 164 10.46 5.12 3.25
N ALA A 165 10.98 4.29 4.15
CA ALA A 165 10.92 2.84 4.07
C ALA A 165 10.97 2.23 5.47
N SER A 166 10.49 1.00 5.62
CA SER A 166 10.60 0.25 6.86
C SER A 166 11.05 -1.19 6.62
N VAL A 167 11.81 -1.72 7.59
CA VAL A 167 12.29 -3.11 7.59
C VAL A 167 11.84 -3.78 8.88
N TRP A 168 11.31 -4.99 8.74
CA TRP A 168 10.82 -5.83 9.82
C TRP A 168 11.57 -7.17 9.79
N SER A 169 12.37 -7.38 10.83
CA SER A 169 13.15 -8.60 11.09
C SER A 169 13.14 -8.93 12.58
#